data_99c16aa7b3b2ce9bf67db7bfafe07f8d
#
_entry.id   99c16aa7b3b2ce9bf67db7bfafe07f8d
#
_cell.length_a   1.000
_cell.length_b   1.000
_cell.length_c   1.000
_cell.angle_alpha   90.00
_cell.angle_beta   90.00
_cell.angle_gamma   90.00
#
_symmetry.space_group_name_H-M   'P 1'
#
loop_
_entity.id
_entity.type
_entity.pdbx_description
1 polymer ?
#
loop_
_entity_poly.entity_id
_entity_poly.type
_entity_poly.pdbx_seq_one_letter_code
_entity_poly.pdbx_strand_id
1 'polypeptide(L)'
;KEEAILAAAGEMAASPDDIYSMLNDADLKFPDAVAGDGEKHPVTHGTYIPLMQSYDRVLRKSAFDSLYSVYGQFRNTSAATLSAQLKQLLFYAKVRKYPSTLDAALDGTEVPTEIYRNLIDAVHRSFGPMYRYVELRKKLLGVDELHMYDLYVPVVEGVEMKFTFEEAKEIALKALAPLGEDYLALIREGFENRWIDVYENEGKRSGAYSAGARVHPYVLLNFKGTLDDVFTLVHEMGHSIHSYLSNTRQPTAYQDYVIFVAE
;
A
#
# COMPACT_ATOMS: atom_id res chain seq x y z
N LYS A 1 -14.37 -21.11 -29.04
CA LYS A 1 -15.26 -21.78 -28.04
C LYS A 1 -14.54 -21.87 -26.66
N GLU A 2 -13.27 -22.31 -26.63
CA GLU A 2 -12.47 -22.43 -25.40
C GLU A 2 -12.19 -21.06 -24.77
N GLU A 3 -11.78 -20.07 -25.55
CA GLU A 3 -11.57 -18.68 -25.06
C GLU A 3 -12.85 -18.05 -24.47
N ALA A 4 -14.02 -18.35 -25.04
CA ALA A 4 -15.28 -17.87 -24.48
C ALA A 4 -15.60 -18.50 -23.11
N ILE A 5 -15.19 -19.75 -22.89
CA ILE A 5 -15.31 -20.41 -21.58
C ILE A 5 -14.32 -19.82 -20.57
N LEU A 6 -13.08 -19.57 -20.99
CA LEU A 6 -12.08 -18.94 -20.16
C LEU A 6 -12.45 -17.50 -19.79
N ALA A 7 -13.03 -16.75 -20.72
CA ALA A 7 -13.54 -15.40 -20.45
C ALA A 7 -14.68 -15.43 -19.42
N ALA A 8 -15.64 -16.33 -19.58
CA ALA A 8 -16.74 -16.50 -18.59
C ALA A 8 -16.22 -16.98 -17.21
N ALA A 9 -15.17 -17.81 -17.17
CA ALA A 9 -14.53 -18.22 -15.93
C ALA A 9 -13.81 -17.05 -15.22
N GLY A 10 -13.44 -15.99 -15.96
CA GLY A 10 -12.80 -14.79 -15.42
C GLY A 10 -13.66 -14.05 -14.39
N GLU A 11 -14.97 -14.04 -14.56
CA GLU A 11 -15.90 -13.44 -13.58
C GLU A 11 -15.86 -14.17 -12.23
N MET A 12 -15.69 -15.49 -12.21
CA MET A 12 -15.54 -16.26 -10.99
C MET A 12 -14.16 -16.08 -10.35
N ALA A 13 -13.17 -15.73 -11.14
CA ALA A 13 -11.80 -15.59 -10.68
C ALA A 13 -11.59 -14.39 -9.74
N ALA A 14 -12.42 -13.35 -9.84
CA ALA A 14 -12.38 -12.18 -8.96
C ALA A 14 -12.95 -12.49 -7.56
N SER A 15 -13.80 -13.52 -7.41
CA SER A 15 -14.54 -13.78 -6.17
C SER A 15 -13.67 -13.92 -4.91
N PRO A 16 -12.47 -14.54 -4.93
CA PRO A 16 -11.64 -14.60 -3.72
C PRO A 16 -11.17 -13.22 -3.24
N ASP A 17 -10.84 -12.32 -4.17
CA ASP A 17 -10.42 -10.95 -3.85
C ASP A 17 -11.60 -10.13 -3.34
N ASP A 18 -12.76 -10.23 -3.99
CA ASP A 18 -14.00 -9.57 -3.58
C ASP A 18 -14.42 -9.97 -2.17
N ILE A 19 -14.39 -11.29 -1.86
CA ILE A 19 -14.73 -11.81 -0.53
C ILE A 19 -13.77 -11.29 0.52
N TYR A 20 -12.46 -11.30 0.22
CA TYR A 20 -11.46 -10.80 1.15
C TYR A 20 -11.60 -9.28 1.36
N SER A 21 -11.84 -8.53 0.30
CA SER A 21 -12.05 -7.08 0.38
C SER A 21 -13.27 -6.72 1.21
N MET A 22 -14.40 -7.41 1.02
CA MET A 22 -15.59 -7.17 1.86
C MET A 22 -15.32 -7.50 3.33
N LEU A 23 -14.67 -8.62 3.62
CA LEU A 23 -14.27 -8.96 4.98
C LEU A 23 -13.35 -7.88 5.58
N ASN A 24 -12.28 -7.53 4.85
CA ASN A 24 -11.23 -6.64 5.36
C ASN A 24 -11.68 -5.18 5.50
N ASP A 25 -12.37 -4.65 4.49
CA ASP A 25 -12.65 -3.22 4.39
C ASP A 25 -14.00 -2.84 5.03
N ALA A 26 -14.95 -3.79 5.14
CA ALA A 26 -16.29 -3.53 5.64
C ALA A 26 -16.63 -4.25 6.95
N ASP A 27 -16.30 -5.55 7.06
CA ASP A 27 -16.83 -6.38 8.15
C ASP A 27 -15.95 -6.36 9.40
N LEU A 28 -14.60 -6.30 9.24
CA LEU A 28 -13.69 -6.31 10.38
C LEU A 28 -13.86 -5.05 11.23
N LYS A 29 -14.07 -5.24 12.54
CA LYS A 29 -14.08 -4.18 13.53
C LYS A 29 -13.10 -4.54 14.64
N PHE A 30 -12.29 -3.57 15.02
CA PHE A 30 -11.23 -3.77 16.00
C PHE A 30 -11.63 -3.13 17.34
N PRO A 31 -11.37 -3.80 18.48
CA PRO A 31 -11.51 -3.17 19.79
C PRO A 31 -10.62 -1.93 19.93
N ASP A 32 -11.06 -0.98 20.74
CA ASP A 32 -10.20 0.17 21.06
C ASP A 32 -8.89 -0.26 21.70
N ALA A 33 -7.80 0.41 21.36
CA ALA A 33 -6.53 0.30 22.07
C ALA A 33 -6.58 1.13 23.36
N VAL A 34 -5.85 0.67 24.39
CA VAL A 34 -5.80 1.32 25.69
C VAL A 34 -4.38 1.81 25.96
N ALA A 35 -4.25 3.10 26.22
CA ALA A 35 -2.99 3.75 26.60
C ALA A 35 -2.59 3.44 28.05
N GLY A 36 -1.35 3.78 28.43
CA GLY A 36 -0.84 3.56 29.79
C GLY A 36 -1.58 4.31 30.89
N ASP A 37 -2.24 5.43 30.55
CA ASP A 37 -3.10 6.21 31.45
C ASP A 37 -4.56 5.73 31.47
N GLY A 38 -4.91 4.72 30.67
CA GLY A 38 -6.24 4.15 30.54
C GLY A 38 -7.13 4.82 29.48
N GLU A 39 -6.63 5.80 28.73
CA GLU A 39 -7.38 6.40 27.62
C GLU A 39 -7.58 5.38 26.49
N LYS A 40 -8.76 5.43 25.87
CA LYS A 40 -9.13 4.54 24.78
C LYS A 40 -8.98 5.24 23.43
N HIS A 41 -8.36 4.54 22.49
CA HIS A 41 -8.12 5.02 21.14
C HIS A 41 -8.74 4.05 20.11
N PRO A 42 -9.57 4.52 19.17
CA PRO A 42 -10.17 3.66 18.16
C PRO A 42 -9.10 3.09 17.24
N VAL A 43 -9.17 1.78 16.99
CA VAL A 43 -8.29 1.07 16.06
C VAL A 43 -9.03 0.86 14.74
N THR A 44 -8.48 1.41 13.68
CA THR A 44 -8.89 1.19 12.29
C THR A 44 -7.65 0.93 11.45
N HIS A 45 -7.81 0.53 10.19
CA HIS A 45 -6.67 0.43 9.29
C HIS A 45 -5.93 1.77 9.12
N GLY A 46 -6.65 2.90 9.15
CA GLY A 46 -6.05 4.23 9.03
C GLY A 46 -5.43 4.75 10.33
N THR A 47 -5.93 4.37 11.51
CA THR A 47 -5.37 4.82 12.79
C THR A 47 -4.25 3.92 13.30
N TYR A 48 -4.11 2.70 12.78
CA TYR A 48 -3.13 1.73 13.29
C TYR A 48 -1.69 2.25 13.23
N ILE A 49 -1.23 2.76 12.09
CA ILE A 49 0.14 3.29 11.98
C ILE A 49 0.39 4.50 12.89
N PRO A 50 -0.48 5.54 12.94
CA PRO A 50 -0.38 6.59 13.94
C PRO A 50 -0.27 6.07 15.38
N LEU A 51 -1.03 5.05 15.76
CA LEU A 51 -0.93 4.43 17.08
C LEU A 51 0.42 3.72 17.30
N MET A 52 0.99 3.10 16.24
CA MET A 52 2.33 2.50 16.29
C MET A 52 3.46 3.54 16.39
N GLN A 53 3.20 4.80 16.04
CA GLN A 53 4.15 5.91 16.16
C GLN A 53 4.12 6.55 17.56
N SER A 54 3.17 6.20 18.42
CA SER A 54 3.09 6.71 19.78
C SER A 54 4.34 6.36 20.60
N TYR A 55 4.79 7.27 21.46
CA TYR A 55 5.84 6.98 22.45
C TYR A 55 5.36 6.08 23.59
N ASP A 56 4.03 6.01 23.84
CA ASP A 56 3.46 5.07 24.81
C ASP A 56 3.52 3.63 24.29
N ARG A 57 4.44 2.84 24.83
CA ARG A 57 4.60 1.42 24.47
C ARG A 57 3.39 0.56 24.82
N VAL A 58 2.65 0.93 25.87
CA VAL A 58 1.42 0.22 26.27
C VAL A 58 0.36 0.40 25.17
N LEU A 59 0.18 1.64 24.69
CA LEU A 59 -0.73 1.94 23.58
C LEU A 59 -0.35 1.19 22.30
N ARG A 60 0.94 1.22 21.89
CA ARG A 60 1.41 0.48 20.71
C ARG A 60 1.09 -1.00 20.80
N LYS A 61 1.44 -1.63 21.94
CA LYS A 61 1.15 -3.05 22.14
C LYS A 61 -0.34 -3.33 22.14
N SER A 62 -1.14 -2.51 22.79
CA SER A 62 -2.60 -2.65 22.83
C SER A 62 -3.22 -2.56 21.44
N ALA A 63 -2.79 -1.62 20.61
CA ALA A 63 -3.26 -1.47 19.23
C ALA A 63 -2.84 -2.67 18.37
N PHE A 64 -1.61 -3.15 18.52
CA PHE A 64 -1.12 -4.35 17.85
C PHE A 64 -1.96 -5.59 18.21
N ASP A 65 -2.16 -5.82 19.51
CA ASP A 65 -2.95 -6.95 19.98
C ASP A 65 -4.42 -6.86 19.52
N SER A 66 -4.99 -5.65 19.55
CA SER A 66 -6.35 -5.39 19.05
C SER A 66 -6.48 -5.83 17.59
N LEU A 67 -5.64 -5.31 16.71
CA LEU A 67 -5.69 -5.60 15.26
C LEU A 67 -5.49 -7.11 15.00
N TYR A 68 -4.39 -7.68 15.50
CA TYR A 68 -4.03 -9.05 15.16
C TYR A 68 -4.90 -10.11 15.86
N SER A 69 -5.52 -9.80 17.01
CA SER A 69 -6.49 -10.71 17.62
C SER A 69 -7.72 -10.91 16.75
N VAL A 70 -8.20 -9.85 16.09
CA VAL A 70 -9.33 -9.93 15.17
C VAL A 70 -8.94 -10.71 13.91
N TYR A 71 -7.81 -10.39 13.27
CA TYR A 71 -7.32 -11.19 12.14
C TYR A 71 -7.14 -12.68 12.51
N GLY A 72 -6.68 -12.95 13.75
CA GLY A 72 -6.55 -14.32 14.26
C GLY A 72 -7.87 -15.09 14.28
N GLN A 73 -9.00 -14.43 14.57
CA GLN A 73 -10.34 -15.04 14.54
C GLN A 73 -10.76 -15.45 13.12
N PHE A 74 -10.34 -14.69 12.11
CA PHE A 74 -10.67 -14.94 10.70
C PHE A 74 -9.58 -15.67 9.92
N ARG A 75 -8.59 -16.26 10.61
CA ARG A 75 -7.46 -16.98 10.00
C ARG A 75 -7.91 -18.05 9.01
N ASN A 76 -8.95 -18.81 9.33
CA ASN A 76 -9.43 -19.88 8.45
C ASN A 76 -10.12 -19.32 7.20
N THR A 77 -10.88 -18.24 7.34
CA THR A 77 -11.50 -17.55 6.20
C THR A 77 -10.43 -16.96 5.27
N SER A 78 -9.45 -16.25 5.83
CA SER A 78 -8.33 -15.69 5.06
C SER A 78 -7.50 -16.79 4.36
N ALA A 79 -7.27 -17.91 5.02
CA ALA A 79 -6.59 -19.06 4.41
C ALA A 79 -7.42 -19.69 3.27
N ALA A 80 -8.75 -19.75 3.41
CA ALA A 80 -9.63 -20.28 2.38
C ALA A 80 -9.69 -19.38 1.15
N THR A 81 -9.77 -18.05 1.32
CA THR A 81 -9.75 -17.08 0.22
C THR A 81 -8.41 -17.09 -0.50
N LEU A 82 -7.29 -17.10 0.24
CA LEU A 82 -5.95 -17.25 -0.35
C LEU A 82 -5.81 -18.57 -1.13
N SER A 83 -6.29 -19.69 -0.56
CA SER A 83 -6.28 -20.99 -1.25
C SER A 83 -7.11 -20.97 -2.54
N ALA A 84 -8.25 -20.27 -2.54
CA ALA A 84 -9.09 -20.11 -3.74
C ALA A 84 -8.34 -19.30 -4.81
N GLN A 85 -7.68 -18.20 -4.44
CA GLN A 85 -6.85 -17.40 -5.33
C GLN A 85 -5.71 -18.23 -5.94
N LEU A 86 -4.99 -19.01 -5.14
CA LEU A 86 -3.92 -19.88 -5.65
C LEU A 86 -4.45 -20.95 -6.62
N LYS A 87 -5.61 -21.54 -6.35
CA LYS A 87 -6.25 -22.51 -7.26
C LYS A 87 -6.63 -21.87 -8.58
N GLN A 88 -7.13 -20.65 -8.56
CA GLN A 88 -7.46 -19.87 -9.74
C GLN A 88 -6.21 -19.63 -10.59
N LEU A 89 -5.10 -19.14 -10.00
CA LEU A 89 -3.83 -18.93 -10.69
C LEU A 89 -3.29 -20.23 -11.31
N LEU A 90 -3.33 -21.34 -10.56
CA LEU A 90 -2.92 -22.65 -11.06
C LEU A 90 -3.81 -23.13 -12.22
N PHE A 91 -5.13 -22.90 -12.15
CA PHE A 91 -6.05 -23.25 -13.24
C PHE A 91 -5.66 -22.52 -14.53
N TYR A 92 -5.50 -21.18 -14.49
CA TYR A 92 -5.15 -20.41 -15.69
C TYR A 92 -3.77 -20.74 -16.23
N ALA A 93 -2.77 -20.93 -15.38
CA ALA A 93 -1.45 -21.36 -15.82
C ALA A 93 -1.53 -22.72 -16.54
N LYS A 94 -2.27 -23.69 -15.99
CA LYS A 94 -2.44 -25.01 -16.57
C LYS A 94 -3.16 -24.99 -17.92
N VAL A 95 -4.32 -24.31 -18.01
CA VAL A 95 -5.15 -24.32 -19.23
C VAL A 95 -4.49 -23.54 -20.36
N ARG A 96 -3.69 -22.52 -20.05
CA ARG A 96 -2.88 -21.77 -21.00
C ARG A 96 -1.50 -22.38 -21.25
N LYS A 97 -1.20 -23.53 -20.64
CA LYS A 97 0.03 -24.34 -20.83
C LYS A 97 1.32 -23.62 -20.42
N TYR A 98 1.26 -22.74 -19.44
CA TYR A 98 2.47 -22.20 -18.82
C TYR A 98 3.17 -23.23 -17.95
N PRO A 99 4.53 -23.22 -17.90
CA PRO A 99 5.29 -24.12 -17.05
C PRO A 99 4.99 -23.93 -15.55
N SER A 100 4.74 -22.69 -15.13
CA SER A 100 4.39 -22.34 -13.76
C SER A 100 3.46 -21.11 -13.70
N THR A 101 2.93 -20.82 -12.53
CA THR A 101 2.17 -19.58 -12.27
C THR A 101 3.06 -18.33 -12.37
N LEU A 102 4.36 -18.45 -12.07
CA LEU A 102 5.32 -17.36 -12.23
C LEU A 102 5.54 -17.04 -13.72
N ASP A 103 5.72 -18.05 -14.57
CA ASP A 103 5.82 -17.84 -16.01
C ASP A 103 4.55 -17.16 -16.55
N ALA A 104 3.37 -17.62 -16.11
CA ALA A 104 2.10 -17.02 -16.52
C ALA A 104 1.97 -15.55 -16.08
N ALA A 105 2.43 -15.21 -14.87
CA ALA A 105 2.37 -13.86 -14.32
C ALA A 105 3.31 -12.88 -15.03
N LEU A 106 4.46 -13.35 -15.49
CA LEU A 106 5.50 -12.52 -16.13
C LEU A 106 5.38 -12.46 -17.66
N ASP A 107 4.57 -13.32 -18.27
CA ASP A 107 4.43 -13.40 -19.72
C ASP A 107 3.91 -12.09 -20.32
N GLY A 108 2.87 -11.50 -19.74
CA GLY A 108 2.27 -10.24 -20.22
C GLY A 108 3.21 -9.03 -20.16
N THR A 109 4.28 -9.11 -19.39
CA THR A 109 5.31 -8.05 -19.26
C THR A 109 6.62 -8.43 -19.93
N GLU A 110 6.70 -9.64 -20.52
CA GLU A 110 7.90 -10.20 -21.15
C GLU A 110 9.15 -10.19 -20.23
N VAL A 111 8.93 -10.31 -18.92
CA VAL A 111 10.01 -10.34 -17.91
C VAL A 111 10.47 -11.77 -17.70
N PRO A 112 11.75 -12.10 -17.92
CA PRO A 112 12.29 -13.43 -17.61
C PRO A 112 12.19 -13.76 -16.11
N THR A 113 11.87 -15.02 -15.78
CA THR A 113 11.72 -15.48 -14.39
C THR A 113 13.02 -15.31 -13.57
N GLU A 114 14.17 -15.29 -14.22
CA GLU A 114 15.47 -15.05 -13.59
C GLU A 114 15.57 -13.64 -12.99
N ILE A 115 14.95 -12.63 -13.60
CA ILE A 115 14.93 -11.26 -13.05
C ILE A 115 14.19 -11.24 -11.73
N TYR A 116 13.04 -11.91 -11.65
CA TYR A 116 12.27 -12.05 -10.40
C TYR A 116 13.10 -12.73 -9.30
N ARG A 117 13.75 -13.84 -9.63
CA ARG A 117 14.62 -14.58 -8.68
C ARG A 117 15.83 -13.75 -8.26
N ASN A 118 16.49 -13.10 -9.20
CA ASN A 118 17.64 -12.25 -8.93
C ASN A 118 17.29 -11.07 -8.02
N LEU A 119 16.07 -10.50 -8.15
CA LEU A 119 15.57 -9.47 -7.24
C LEU A 119 15.48 -10.00 -5.80
N ILE A 120 14.86 -11.17 -5.60
CA ILE A 120 14.77 -11.81 -4.28
C ILE A 120 16.17 -12.05 -3.69
N ASP A 121 17.06 -12.59 -4.47
CA ASP A 121 18.44 -12.87 -4.04
C ASP A 121 19.21 -11.60 -3.71
N ALA A 122 19.01 -10.50 -4.46
CA ALA A 122 19.63 -9.22 -4.20
C ALA A 122 19.11 -8.61 -2.87
N VAL A 123 17.81 -8.70 -2.62
CA VAL A 123 17.20 -8.26 -1.36
C VAL A 123 17.75 -9.08 -0.18
N HIS A 124 17.82 -10.40 -0.30
CA HIS A 124 18.37 -11.26 0.76
C HIS A 124 19.83 -10.92 1.08
N ARG A 125 20.65 -10.69 0.05
CA ARG A 125 22.07 -10.27 0.25
C ARG A 125 22.17 -8.90 0.94
N SER A 126 21.15 -8.07 0.84
CA SER A 126 21.10 -6.71 1.41
C SER A 126 20.52 -6.66 2.83
N PHE A 127 20.12 -7.76 3.45
CA PHE A 127 19.55 -7.76 4.81
C PHE A 127 20.55 -7.36 5.90
N GLY A 128 21.84 -7.53 5.68
CA GLY A 128 22.84 -7.18 6.68
C GLY A 128 22.75 -5.74 7.19
N PRO A 129 22.68 -4.70 6.34
CA PRO A 129 22.45 -3.31 6.76
C PRO A 129 21.12 -3.12 7.49
N MET A 130 20.04 -3.77 7.04
CA MET A 130 18.72 -3.71 7.68
C MET A 130 18.77 -4.25 9.11
N TYR A 131 19.41 -5.41 9.33
CA TYR A 131 19.55 -5.97 10.68
C TYR A 131 20.35 -5.06 11.59
N ARG A 132 21.44 -4.40 11.10
CA ARG A 132 22.17 -3.41 11.90
C ARG A 132 21.32 -2.20 12.27
N TYR A 133 20.43 -1.75 11.35
CA TYR A 133 19.50 -0.68 11.64
C TYR A 133 18.47 -1.08 12.71
N VAL A 134 17.92 -2.28 12.63
CA VAL A 134 16.97 -2.81 13.63
C VAL A 134 17.64 -2.91 15.00
N GLU A 135 18.88 -3.39 15.07
CA GLU A 135 19.66 -3.43 16.32
C GLU A 135 19.96 -2.02 16.86
N LEU A 136 20.22 -1.06 15.98
CA LEU A 136 20.40 0.34 16.38
C LEU A 136 19.07 0.91 16.93
N ARG A 137 17.93 0.64 16.30
CA ARG A 137 16.61 1.05 16.83
C ARG A 137 16.35 0.51 18.22
N LYS A 138 16.63 -0.76 18.45
CA LYS A 138 16.51 -1.40 19.77
C LYS A 138 17.29 -0.61 20.83
N LYS A 139 18.55 -0.24 20.53
CA LYS A 139 19.40 0.54 21.43
C LYS A 139 18.88 1.95 21.68
N LEU A 140 18.44 2.64 20.62
CA LEU A 140 17.93 4.01 20.70
C LEU A 140 16.61 4.08 21.47
N LEU A 141 15.76 3.07 21.34
CA LEU A 141 14.50 2.98 22.08
C LEU A 141 14.68 2.48 23.53
N GLY A 142 15.88 2.00 23.90
CA GLY A 142 16.16 1.51 25.25
C GLY A 142 15.33 0.30 25.68
N VAL A 143 14.96 -0.57 24.72
CA VAL A 143 14.15 -1.76 24.98
C VAL A 143 15.02 -3.03 25.02
N ASP A 144 14.71 -3.94 25.96
CA ASP A 144 15.43 -5.22 26.07
C ASP A 144 15.11 -6.15 24.89
N GLU A 145 13.87 -6.10 24.39
CA GLU A 145 13.40 -6.85 23.24
C GLU A 145 12.60 -5.93 22.33
N LEU A 146 12.95 -5.90 21.04
CA LEU A 146 12.25 -5.16 20.00
C LEU A 146 11.14 -6.03 19.43
N HIS A 147 9.92 -5.53 19.46
CA HIS A 147 8.75 -6.19 18.87
C HIS A 147 8.27 -5.45 17.62
N MET A 148 7.38 -6.08 16.85
CA MET A 148 6.79 -5.48 15.65
C MET A 148 6.13 -4.12 15.92
N TYR A 149 5.51 -3.95 17.08
CA TYR A 149 4.89 -2.68 17.49
C TYR A 149 5.91 -1.59 17.89
N ASP A 150 7.21 -1.87 17.90
CA ASP A 150 8.27 -0.88 18.16
C ASP A 150 8.93 -0.36 16.86
N LEU A 151 8.50 -0.84 15.68
CA LEU A 151 9.19 -0.52 14.43
C LEU A 151 8.84 0.86 13.87
N TYR A 152 7.68 1.42 14.20
CA TYR A 152 7.21 2.70 13.66
C TYR A 152 7.44 3.89 14.58
N VAL A 153 7.70 3.65 15.87
CA VAL A 153 7.91 4.75 16.82
C VAL A 153 9.14 5.57 16.42
N PRO A 154 9.08 6.91 16.46
CA PRO A 154 10.22 7.75 16.17
C PRO A 154 11.37 7.49 17.15
N VAL A 155 12.60 7.44 16.63
CA VAL A 155 13.82 7.26 17.46
C VAL A 155 14.47 8.60 17.86
N VAL A 156 13.98 9.71 17.31
CA VAL A 156 14.38 11.07 17.65
C VAL A 156 13.24 11.72 18.42
N GLU A 157 13.47 12.03 19.68
CA GLU A 157 12.47 12.64 20.55
C GLU A 157 12.26 14.14 20.21
N GLY A 158 11.06 14.65 20.50
CA GLY A 158 10.74 16.07 20.44
C GLY A 158 10.47 16.62 19.03
N VAL A 159 10.34 15.78 18.03
CA VAL A 159 9.97 16.19 16.67
C VAL A 159 8.55 15.67 16.39
N GLU A 160 7.55 16.38 16.90
CA GLU A 160 6.16 16.18 16.45
C GLU A 160 5.94 17.01 15.18
N MET A 161 5.79 16.31 14.04
CA MET A 161 5.40 16.95 12.79
C MET A 161 3.94 16.56 12.49
N LYS A 162 3.08 17.57 12.45
CA LYS A 162 1.71 17.43 11.96
C LYS A 162 1.49 18.42 10.83
N PHE A 163 0.86 17.96 9.79
CA PHE A 163 0.60 18.73 8.58
C PHE A 163 -0.88 18.69 8.25
N THR A 164 -1.44 19.82 7.92
CA THR A 164 -2.70 19.91 7.19
C THR A 164 -2.47 19.45 5.74
N PHE A 165 -3.54 19.07 5.05
CA PHE A 165 -3.43 18.71 3.64
C PHE A 165 -2.95 19.90 2.78
N GLU A 166 -3.34 21.13 3.12
CA GLU A 166 -2.87 22.33 2.43
C GLU A 166 -1.37 22.54 2.60
N GLU A 167 -0.83 22.38 3.81
CA GLU A 167 0.62 22.43 4.04
C GLU A 167 1.36 21.32 3.30
N ALA A 168 0.80 20.12 3.22
CA ALA A 168 1.36 19.00 2.46
C ALA A 168 1.44 19.34 0.95
N LYS A 169 0.41 19.99 0.38
CA LYS A 169 0.44 20.45 -1.01
C LYS A 169 1.56 21.48 -1.25
N GLU A 170 1.72 22.45 -0.34
CA GLU A 170 2.79 23.45 -0.46
C GLU A 170 4.18 22.80 -0.38
N ILE A 171 4.38 21.85 0.53
CA ILE A 171 5.63 21.10 0.67
C ILE A 171 5.90 20.30 -0.61
N ALA A 172 4.89 19.60 -1.15
CA ALA A 172 5.00 18.85 -2.39
C ALA A 172 5.44 19.74 -3.57
N LEU A 173 4.81 20.90 -3.75
CA LEU A 173 5.18 21.83 -4.81
C LEU A 173 6.62 22.33 -4.66
N LYS A 174 7.07 22.63 -3.44
CA LYS A 174 8.46 23.03 -3.17
C LYS A 174 9.46 21.91 -3.44
N ALA A 175 9.14 20.68 -2.99
CA ALA A 175 10.00 19.51 -3.16
C ALA A 175 10.13 19.11 -4.63
N LEU A 176 9.07 19.24 -5.42
CA LEU A 176 9.03 18.88 -6.84
C LEU A 176 9.50 19.99 -7.78
N ALA A 177 9.84 21.19 -7.26
CA ALA A 177 10.32 22.31 -8.07
C ALA A 177 11.49 21.99 -9.03
N PRO A 178 12.46 21.13 -8.67
CA PRO A 178 13.53 20.72 -9.59
C PRO A 178 13.04 20.02 -10.87
N LEU A 179 11.81 19.47 -10.90
CA LEU A 179 11.23 18.80 -12.07
C LEU A 179 10.70 19.79 -13.13
N GLY A 180 10.68 21.07 -12.83
CA GLY A 180 10.30 22.14 -13.74
C GLY A 180 8.82 22.54 -13.68
N GLU A 181 8.53 23.72 -14.25
CA GLU A 181 7.20 24.34 -14.15
C GLU A 181 6.10 23.57 -14.87
N ASP A 182 6.42 22.91 -16.00
CA ASP A 182 5.45 22.08 -16.73
C ASP A 182 4.96 20.92 -15.87
N TYR A 183 5.86 20.31 -15.07
CA TYR A 183 5.50 19.25 -14.12
C TYR A 183 4.67 19.81 -12.97
N LEU A 184 5.06 20.93 -12.40
CA LEU A 184 4.34 21.59 -11.30
C LEU A 184 2.95 22.04 -11.71
N ALA A 185 2.76 22.46 -12.96
CA ALA A 185 1.44 22.83 -13.47
C ALA A 185 0.46 21.65 -13.41
N LEU A 186 0.92 20.44 -13.77
CA LEU A 186 0.11 19.22 -13.67
C LEU A 186 -0.19 18.84 -12.20
N ILE A 187 0.78 19.01 -11.30
CA ILE A 187 0.56 18.78 -9.87
C ILE A 187 -0.51 19.74 -9.31
N ARG A 188 -0.45 21.04 -9.65
CA ARG A 188 -1.47 22.02 -9.25
C ARG A 188 -2.84 21.67 -9.82
N GLU A 189 -2.91 21.25 -11.08
CA GLU A 189 -4.15 20.79 -11.68
C GLU A 189 -4.77 19.63 -10.87
N GLY A 190 -3.96 18.64 -10.49
CA GLY A 190 -4.42 17.54 -9.67
C GLY A 190 -4.94 17.95 -8.30
N PHE A 191 -4.30 18.95 -7.68
CA PHE A 191 -4.72 19.49 -6.39
C PHE A 191 -6.01 20.33 -6.47
N GLU A 192 -6.23 21.03 -7.57
CA GLU A 192 -7.36 21.96 -7.74
C GLU A 192 -8.59 21.28 -8.34
N ASN A 193 -8.41 20.27 -9.18
CA ASN A 193 -9.46 19.66 -9.98
C ASN A 193 -9.97 18.31 -9.43
N ARG A 194 -9.84 18.11 -8.11
CA ARG A 194 -10.46 16.98 -7.37
C ARG A 194 -9.98 15.60 -7.82
N TRP A 195 -8.71 15.46 -8.19
CA TRP A 195 -8.15 14.15 -8.50
C TRP A 195 -7.99 13.26 -7.25
N ILE A 196 -8.00 13.87 -6.05
CA ILE A 196 -7.60 13.23 -4.80
C ILE A 196 -8.79 13.10 -3.84
N ASP A 197 -9.09 11.87 -3.43
CA ASP A 197 -9.94 11.56 -2.28
C ASP A 197 -9.03 11.43 -1.04
N VAL A 198 -9.09 12.41 -0.16
CA VAL A 198 -8.05 12.71 0.82
C VAL A 198 -8.15 11.91 2.11
N TYR A 199 -9.35 11.87 2.71
CA TYR A 199 -9.51 11.41 4.09
C TYR A 199 -10.12 10.01 4.18
N GLU A 200 -9.80 9.30 5.28
CA GLU A 200 -10.44 8.05 5.63
C GLU A 200 -11.95 8.24 5.86
N ASN A 201 -12.73 7.28 5.41
CA ASN A 201 -14.15 7.16 5.74
C ASN A 201 -14.58 5.69 5.78
N GLU A 202 -15.78 5.41 6.31
CA GLU A 202 -16.29 4.05 6.43
C GLU A 202 -16.45 3.39 5.05
N GLY A 203 -16.00 2.16 4.92
CA GLY A 203 -16.02 1.39 3.68
C GLY A 203 -14.94 1.75 2.66
N LYS A 204 -14.12 2.77 2.93
CA LYS A 204 -12.98 3.13 2.09
C LYS A 204 -11.81 2.19 2.35
N ARG A 205 -11.18 1.72 1.27
CA ARG A 205 -9.96 0.88 1.34
C ARG A 205 -8.83 1.65 2.02
N SER A 206 -8.07 0.96 2.87
CA SER A 206 -6.88 1.52 3.53
C SER A 206 -5.70 1.66 2.57
N GLY A 207 -4.67 2.39 3.00
CA GLY A 207 -3.47 2.69 2.20
C GLY A 207 -3.69 3.86 1.26
N ALA A 208 -2.91 3.89 0.18
CA ALA A 208 -3.00 4.87 -0.89
C ALA A 208 -2.78 4.18 -2.24
N TYR A 209 -3.32 4.76 -3.29
CA TYR A 209 -2.99 4.37 -4.66
C TYR A 209 -3.38 5.45 -5.67
N SER A 210 -2.76 5.41 -6.84
CA SER A 210 -3.14 6.19 -8.01
C SER A 210 -3.70 5.28 -9.10
N ALA A 211 -4.86 5.64 -9.65
CA ALA A 211 -5.48 4.97 -10.78
C ALA A 211 -5.44 5.88 -12.00
N GLY A 212 -4.75 5.46 -13.05
CA GLY A 212 -4.71 6.17 -14.32
C GLY A 212 -6.04 6.04 -15.07
N ALA A 213 -6.55 7.17 -15.58
CA ALA A 213 -7.69 7.20 -16.48
C ALA A 213 -7.48 8.29 -17.54
N ARG A 214 -8.13 8.16 -18.71
CA ARG A 214 -7.93 9.12 -19.80
C ARG A 214 -8.48 10.52 -19.54
N VAL A 215 -9.50 10.63 -18.69
CA VAL A 215 -10.06 11.94 -18.29
C VAL A 215 -9.07 12.66 -17.38
N HIS A 216 -8.62 12.05 -16.35
CA HIS A 216 -7.55 12.41 -15.44
C HIS A 216 -7.29 11.25 -14.48
N PRO A 217 -6.13 11.16 -13.83
CA PRO A 217 -5.88 10.18 -12.77
C PRO A 217 -6.80 10.42 -11.56
N TYR A 218 -6.97 9.37 -10.76
CA TYR A 218 -7.64 9.42 -9.47
C TYR A 218 -6.68 8.90 -8.40
N VAL A 219 -6.59 9.63 -7.29
CA VAL A 219 -5.75 9.28 -6.15
C VAL A 219 -6.63 9.02 -4.93
N LEU A 220 -6.43 7.88 -4.29
CA LEU A 220 -7.01 7.57 -3.01
C LEU A 220 -5.93 7.73 -1.93
N LEU A 221 -6.22 8.51 -0.90
CA LEU A 221 -5.40 8.67 0.30
C LEU A 221 -6.23 8.37 1.55
N ASN A 222 -5.55 8.13 2.66
CA ASN A 222 -6.11 8.10 4.01
C ASN A 222 -5.28 9.04 4.90
N PHE A 223 -5.23 10.31 4.52
CA PHE A 223 -4.37 11.35 5.09
C PHE A 223 -4.67 11.61 6.57
N LYS A 224 -3.67 11.50 7.43
CA LYS A 224 -3.74 11.71 8.89
C LYS A 224 -2.85 12.88 9.37
N GLY A 225 -2.10 13.47 8.47
CA GLY A 225 -1.22 14.61 8.75
C GLY A 225 0.16 14.23 9.27
N THR A 226 0.61 13.01 9.06
CA THR A 226 1.98 12.59 9.37
C THR A 226 2.97 13.01 8.27
N LEU A 227 4.26 12.99 8.57
CA LEU A 227 5.29 13.19 7.55
C LEU A 227 5.22 12.11 6.44
N ASP A 228 4.91 10.88 6.83
CA ASP A 228 4.71 9.76 5.90
C ASP A 228 3.58 10.03 4.91
N ASP A 229 2.48 10.64 5.35
CA ASP A 229 1.39 11.06 4.47
C ASP A 229 1.81 12.12 3.44
N VAL A 230 2.75 13.00 3.81
CA VAL A 230 3.31 13.99 2.87
C VAL A 230 4.14 13.27 1.79
N PHE A 231 4.97 12.29 2.17
CA PHE A 231 5.70 11.47 1.21
C PHE A 231 4.76 10.66 0.33
N THR A 232 3.73 10.06 0.92
CA THR A 232 2.70 9.30 0.18
C THR A 232 1.98 10.17 -0.83
N LEU A 233 1.59 11.40 -0.48
CA LEU A 233 0.99 12.35 -1.42
C LEU A 233 1.91 12.59 -2.62
N VAL A 234 3.21 12.84 -2.39
CA VAL A 234 4.19 13.07 -3.46
C VAL A 234 4.35 11.83 -4.33
N HIS A 235 4.41 10.65 -3.72
CA HIS A 235 4.54 9.35 -4.40
C HIS A 235 3.34 9.09 -5.32
N GLU A 236 2.11 9.18 -4.80
CA GLU A 236 0.90 8.94 -5.58
C GLU A 236 0.68 9.97 -6.70
N MET A 237 1.07 11.21 -6.45
CA MET A 237 1.09 12.23 -7.50
C MET A 237 2.14 11.92 -8.58
N GLY A 238 3.26 11.29 -8.24
CA GLY A 238 4.24 10.79 -9.20
C GLY A 238 3.63 9.77 -10.16
N HIS A 239 2.94 8.76 -9.64
CA HIS A 239 2.17 7.80 -10.44
C HIS A 239 1.10 8.49 -11.30
N SER A 240 0.38 9.46 -10.72
CA SER A 240 -0.66 10.20 -11.42
C SER A 240 -0.11 10.94 -12.64
N ILE A 241 1.00 11.65 -12.49
CA ILE A 241 1.62 12.38 -13.61
C ILE A 241 2.20 11.42 -14.65
N HIS A 242 2.79 10.30 -14.22
CA HIS A 242 3.24 9.24 -15.14
C HIS A 242 2.07 8.72 -15.99
N SER A 243 0.97 8.34 -15.35
CA SER A 243 -0.25 7.87 -16.04
C SER A 243 -0.85 8.94 -16.95
N TYR A 244 -0.92 10.19 -16.49
CA TYR A 244 -1.43 11.31 -17.27
C TYR A 244 -0.61 11.55 -18.56
N LEU A 245 0.72 11.57 -18.42
CA LEU A 245 1.61 11.75 -19.57
C LEU A 245 1.57 10.59 -20.54
N SER A 246 1.47 9.36 -20.02
CA SER A 246 1.28 8.17 -20.86
C SER A 246 -0.05 8.23 -21.61
N ASN A 247 -1.15 8.46 -20.91
CA ASN A 247 -2.49 8.50 -21.49
C ASN A 247 -2.68 9.61 -22.55
N THR A 248 -1.98 10.73 -22.40
CA THR A 248 -2.08 11.88 -23.32
C THR A 248 -1.17 11.76 -24.53
N ARG A 249 -0.07 10.99 -24.43
CA ARG A 249 0.96 10.90 -25.48
C ARG A 249 0.97 9.56 -26.22
N GLN A 250 0.39 8.52 -25.62
CA GLN A 250 0.36 7.18 -26.22
C GLN A 250 -1.03 6.84 -26.77
N PRO A 251 -1.11 6.04 -27.84
CA PRO A 251 -2.34 5.38 -28.24
C PRO A 251 -2.88 4.51 -27.09
N THR A 252 -4.19 4.30 -27.03
CA THR A 252 -4.84 3.51 -25.96
C THR A 252 -4.22 2.11 -25.78
N ALA A 253 -3.75 1.49 -26.87
CA ALA A 253 -3.13 0.17 -26.82
C ALA A 253 -1.75 0.15 -26.12
N TYR A 254 -1.11 1.31 -25.94
CA TYR A 254 0.24 1.45 -25.38
C TYR A 254 0.31 2.39 -24.18
N GLN A 255 -0.83 2.77 -23.64
CA GLN A 255 -0.89 3.72 -22.50
C GLN A 255 -0.46 3.11 -21.17
N ASP A 256 -0.69 1.81 -21.02
CA ASP A 256 -0.32 1.09 -19.79
C ASP A 256 1.19 0.82 -19.75
N TYR A 257 1.73 0.72 -18.56
CA TYR A 257 3.13 0.43 -18.31
C TYR A 257 3.26 -0.67 -17.24
N VAL A 258 4.36 -1.43 -17.34
CA VAL A 258 4.58 -2.59 -16.48
C VAL A 258 4.95 -2.18 -15.07
N ILE A 259 4.61 -3.03 -14.08
CA ILE A 259 4.86 -2.77 -12.65
C ILE A 259 6.33 -2.48 -12.34
N PHE A 260 7.28 -3.11 -13.07
CA PHE A 260 8.72 -2.85 -12.90
C PHE A 260 9.17 -1.45 -13.35
N VAL A 261 8.30 -0.70 -14.04
CA VAL A 261 8.52 0.70 -14.43
C VAL A 261 7.70 1.64 -13.57
N ALA A 262 6.57 1.17 -13.03
CA ALA A 262 5.72 1.94 -12.15
C ALA A 262 6.42 2.27 -10.84
N GLU A 263 7.05 1.27 -10.20
CA GLU A 263 7.72 1.36 -8.91
C GLU A 263 9.25 1.49 -9.08
#